data_3259bd3fd7434f4fc879f26a4bf50ec1
#
_entry.id   3259bd3fd7434f4fc879f26a4bf50ec1
#
_cell.length_a   1.000
_cell.length_b   1.000
_cell.length_c   1.000
_cell.angle_alpha   90.00
_cell.angle_beta   90.00
_cell.angle_gamma   90.00
#
_symmetry.space_group_name_H-M   'P 1'
#
loop_
_entity.id
_entity.type
_entity.pdbx_description
1 polymer ?
#
loop_
_entity_poly.entity_id
_entity_poly.type
_entity_poly.pdbx_seq_one_letter_code
_entity_poly.pdbx_strand_id
1 'polypeptide(L)'
;VIVMNKTTQREKVPPFIMELPTYRTPQLKALTRHVYNKGKHFVIKAFTIILASTIVIWLLANFGWDWQMVDENGTGSILQSLGSFIQPLFTPLGFGVQAGEHGWTLTVASIQGIVAKENVTATAETLASIIDVDGFTGIVEAIGLSNAAVVAFSVFNLLTIPCFAAIATAKGELSNRKVYRWTIAYWFLLSYGLGALTYVSFAYVWTLAITIPVIALLIALLIIYDRHKKKQELLLENE
;
A
#
# COMPACT_ATOMS: atom_id res chain seq x y z
N VAL A 1 -11.27 -3.57 -8.09
CA VAL A 1 -12.50 -4.19 -7.54
C VAL A 1 -13.23 -4.99 -8.60
N ILE A 2 -13.55 -4.41 -9.78
CA ILE A 2 -14.31 -5.08 -10.85
C ILE A 2 -13.62 -6.37 -11.34
N VAL A 3 -12.29 -6.30 -11.57
CA VAL A 3 -11.50 -7.46 -12.02
C VAL A 3 -11.46 -8.55 -10.95
N MET A 4 -11.22 -8.21 -9.69
CA MET A 4 -11.21 -9.18 -8.58
C MET A 4 -12.58 -9.83 -8.36
N ASN A 5 -13.65 -9.06 -8.42
CA ASN A 5 -15.00 -9.60 -8.27
C ASN A 5 -15.34 -10.60 -9.40
N LYS A 6 -14.89 -10.34 -10.63
CA LYS A 6 -15.15 -11.21 -11.77
C LYS A 6 -14.24 -12.45 -11.87
N THR A 7 -13.03 -12.40 -11.29
CA THR A 7 -12.05 -13.49 -11.43
C THR A 7 -11.94 -14.37 -10.19
N THR A 8 -11.89 -13.79 -9.01
CA THR A 8 -11.50 -14.50 -7.78
C THR A 8 -12.64 -14.69 -6.79
N GLN A 9 -13.62 -13.75 -6.76
CA GLN A 9 -14.69 -13.73 -5.75
C GLN A 9 -16.05 -14.13 -6.33
N ARG A 10 -16.08 -14.92 -7.37
CA ARG A 10 -17.33 -15.39 -7.97
C ARG A 10 -17.91 -16.56 -7.16
N GLU A 11 -18.42 -16.27 -5.97
CA GLU A 11 -19.27 -17.21 -5.26
C GLU A 11 -20.65 -17.21 -5.91
N LYS A 12 -21.13 -18.39 -6.32
CA LYS A 12 -22.52 -18.60 -6.68
C LYS A 12 -23.32 -18.31 -5.41
N VAL A 13 -24.02 -17.18 -5.39
CA VAL A 13 -24.97 -16.89 -4.31
C VAL A 13 -26.04 -17.96 -4.41
N PRO A 14 -26.18 -18.88 -3.43
CA PRO A 14 -27.27 -19.83 -3.46
C PRO A 14 -28.58 -19.03 -3.47
N PRO A 15 -29.59 -19.44 -4.25
CA PRO A 15 -30.90 -18.78 -4.24
C PRO A 15 -31.55 -19.05 -2.89
N PHE A 16 -31.25 -18.18 -1.93
CA PHE A 16 -31.84 -18.23 -0.61
C PHE A 16 -33.05 -17.30 -0.62
N ILE A 17 -34.24 -17.91 -0.73
CA ILE A 17 -35.50 -17.18 -0.61
C ILE A 17 -35.76 -17.02 0.89
N MET A 18 -35.34 -15.89 1.43
CA MET A 18 -35.74 -15.45 2.77
C MET A 18 -36.90 -14.48 2.63
N GLU A 19 -37.98 -14.71 3.36
CA GLU A 19 -39.04 -13.72 3.52
C GLU A 19 -38.39 -12.41 4.01
N LEU A 20 -38.56 -11.32 3.28
CA LEU A 20 -37.99 -10.03 3.64
C LEU A 20 -38.59 -9.60 5.00
N PRO A 21 -37.76 -9.43 6.03
CA PRO A 21 -38.26 -8.94 7.31
C PRO A 21 -38.86 -7.55 7.12
N THR A 22 -39.99 -7.30 7.77
CA THR A 22 -40.66 -6.01 7.73
C THR A 22 -39.69 -4.88 8.05
N TYR A 23 -39.50 -3.93 7.12
CA TYR A 23 -38.66 -2.77 7.31
C TYR A 23 -39.16 -1.96 8.53
N ARG A 24 -38.38 -1.94 9.57
CA ARG A 24 -38.61 -1.06 10.74
C ARG A 24 -37.65 0.12 10.67
N THR A 25 -38.15 1.31 11.02
CA THR A 25 -37.30 2.50 11.15
C THR A 25 -36.20 2.25 12.18
N PRO A 26 -34.93 2.54 11.87
CA PRO A 26 -33.82 2.29 12.79
C PRO A 26 -34.01 3.12 14.07
N GLN A 27 -33.87 2.49 15.21
CA GLN A 27 -33.89 3.17 16.51
C GLN A 27 -32.60 3.98 16.67
N LEU A 28 -32.68 5.30 16.70
CA LEU A 28 -31.54 6.21 16.82
C LEU A 28 -30.63 5.87 18.02
N LYS A 29 -31.19 5.51 19.15
CA LYS A 29 -30.42 5.13 20.35
C LYS A 29 -29.60 3.86 20.15
N ALA A 30 -30.13 2.86 19.47
CA ALA A 30 -29.41 1.62 19.16
C ALA A 30 -28.33 1.88 18.12
N LEU A 31 -28.64 2.68 17.10
CA LEU A 31 -27.71 3.06 16.04
C LEU A 31 -26.51 3.85 16.59
N THR A 32 -26.75 4.89 17.37
CA THR A 32 -25.68 5.72 17.97
C THR A 32 -24.78 4.90 18.89
N ARG A 33 -25.36 4.04 19.72
CA ARG A 33 -24.59 3.14 20.60
C ARG A 33 -23.71 2.18 19.79
N HIS A 34 -24.24 1.62 18.69
CA HIS A 34 -23.50 0.70 17.82
C HIS A 34 -22.35 1.41 17.10
N VAL A 35 -22.61 2.60 16.54
CA VAL A 35 -21.60 3.43 15.88
C VAL A 35 -20.51 3.84 16.87
N TYR A 36 -20.89 4.29 18.07
CA TYR A 36 -19.93 4.67 19.11
C TYR A 36 -19.02 3.49 19.51
N ASN A 37 -19.60 2.33 19.77
CA ASN A 37 -18.81 1.14 20.15
C ASN A 37 -17.86 0.70 19.05
N LYS A 38 -18.32 0.62 17.79
CA LYS A 38 -17.44 0.31 16.64
C LYS A 38 -16.36 1.36 16.46
N GLY A 39 -16.71 2.64 16.51
CA GLY A 39 -15.76 3.75 16.40
C GLY A 39 -14.71 3.72 17.50
N LYS A 40 -15.12 3.53 18.77
CA LYS A 40 -14.20 3.41 19.90
C LYS A 40 -13.20 2.27 19.73
N HIS A 41 -13.68 1.08 19.35
CA HIS A 41 -12.77 -0.06 19.12
C HIS A 41 -11.81 0.17 17.95
N PHE A 42 -12.28 0.80 16.88
CA PHE A 42 -11.43 1.16 15.75
C PHE A 42 -10.34 2.15 16.14
N VAL A 43 -10.71 3.24 16.82
CA VAL A 43 -9.77 4.29 17.27
C VAL A 43 -8.72 3.73 18.22
N ILE A 44 -9.12 2.94 19.24
CA ILE A 44 -8.17 2.33 20.18
C ILE A 44 -7.19 1.43 19.43
N LYS A 45 -7.68 0.58 18.52
CA LYS A 45 -6.85 -0.33 17.75
C LYS A 45 -5.86 0.42 16.83
N ALA A 46 -6.34 1.43 16.11
CA ALA A 46 -5.51 2.26 15.23
C ALA A 46 -4.45 3.02 16.04
N PHE A 47 -4.84 3.68 17.12
CA PHE A 47 -3.92 4.42 17.99
C PHE A 47 -2.82 3.52 18.57
N THR A 48 -3.18 2.34 19.06
CA THR A 48 -2.20 1.39 19.62
C THR A 48 -1.18 0.94 18.58
N ILE A 49 -1.63 0.64 17.35
CA ILE A 49 -0.73 0.21 16.26
C ILE A 49 0.20 1.36 15.85
N ILE A 50 -0.34 2.57 15.67
CA ILE A 50 0.45 3.73 15.28
C ILE A 50 1.49 4.06 16.35
N LEU A 51 1.08 4.12 17.63
CA LEU A 51 1.99 4.41 18.74
C LEU A 51 3.09 3.36 18.85
N ALA A 52 2.74 2.08 18.81
CA ALA A 52 3.71 1.00 18.89
C ALA A 52 4.72 1.05 17.72
N SER A 53 4.24 1.28 16.48
CA SER A 53 5.12 1.38 15.31
C SER A 53 6.05 2.59 15.38
N THR A 54 5.55 3.74 15.84
CA THR A 54 6.37 4.95 16.00
C THR A 54 7.48 4.74 17.03
N ILE A 55 7.16 4.11 18.17
CA ILE A 55 8.16 3.78 19.20
C ILE A 55 9.23 2.83 18.63
N VAL A 56 8.81 1.78 17.90
CA VAL A 56 9.74 0.81 17.30
C VAL A 56 10.65 1.50 16.29
N ILE A 57 10.12 2.34 15.41
CA ILE A 57 10.93 3.07 14.43
C ILE A 57 11.87 4.03 15.11
N TRP A 58 11.41 4.76 16.12
CA TRP A 58 12.26 5.66 16.88
C TRP A 58 13.43 4.91 17.55
N LEU A 59 13.18 3.76 18.17
CA LEU A 59 14.22 2.92 18.75
C LEU A 59 15.23 2.46 17.68
N LEU A 60 14.75 1.93 16.55
CA LEU A 60 15.60 1.44 15.48
C LEU A 60 16.41 2.56 14.80
N ALA A 61 15.89 3.79 14.79
CA ALA A 61 16.57 4.96 14.22
C ALA A 61 17.68 5.49 15.12
N ASN A 62 17.48 5.43 16.46
CA ASN A 62 18.40 6.03 17.42
C ASN A 62 19.38 5.03 18.05
N PHE A 63 19.21 3.73 17.84
CA PHE A 63 20.11 2.71 18.39
C PHE A 63 20.84 1.95 17.27
N GLY A 64 22.14 1.73 17.51
CA GLY A 64 22.96 0.83 16.70
C GLY A 64 22.85 -0.63 17.14
N TRP A 65 23.50 -1.53 16.39
CA TRP A 65 23.57 -2.96 16.73
C TRP A 65 24.23 -3.25 18.08
N ASP A 66 25.07 -2.32 18.57
CA ASP A 66 25.75 -2.40 19.87
C ASP A 66 24.91 -1.86 21.04
N TRP A 67 23.61 -1.56 20.77
CA TRP A 67 22.68 -0.97 21.74
C TRP A 67 23.15 0.36 22.33
N GLN A 68 24.06 1.05 21.64
CA GLN A 68 24.44 2.41 21.96
C GLN A 68 23.60 3.39 21.14
N MET A 69 23.35 4.56 21.71
CA MET A 69 22.71 5.64 20.96
C MET A 69 23.66 6.07 19.86
N VAL A 70 23.14 6.12 18.65
CA VAL A 70 23.85 6.55 17.45
C VAL A 70 24.00 8.07 17.51
N ASP A 71 25.12 8.60 16.99
CA ASP A 71 25.39 10.03 16.87
C ASP A 71 24.26 10.75 16.09
N GLU A 72 24.18 12.09 16.24
CA GLU A 72 23.14 12.94 15.63
C GLU A 72 22.94 12.72 14.12
N ASN A 73 23.96 12.22 13.41
CA ASN A 73 23.90 11.92 11.98
C ASN A 73 23.28 10.55 11.65
N GLY A 74 22.82 9.78 12.63
CA GLY A 74 22.12 8.50 12.44
C GLY A 74 22.93 7.42 11.72
N THR A 75 24.23 7.65 11.47
CA THR A 75 25.12 6.71 10.78
C THR A 75 25.39 5.50 11.65
N GLY A 76 25.02 4.30 11.16
CA GLY A 76 25.19 3.05 11.92
C GLY A 76 23.94 2.61 12.68
N SER A 77 22.80 3.28 12.50
CA SER A 77 21.54 2.83 13.09
C SER A 77 21.07 1.49 12.53
N ILE A 78 20.35 0.74 13.35
CA ILE A 78 19.71 -0.52 12.91
C ILE A 78 18.75 -0.23 11.75
N LEU A 79 18.03 0.90 11.80
CA LEU A 79 17.09 1.30 10.78
C LEU A 79 17.76 1.59 9.44
N GLN A 80 18.93 2.26 9.46
CA GLN A 80 19.74 2.50 8.26
C GLN A 80 20.20 1.18 7.64
N SER A 81 20.70 0.25 8.45
CA SER A 81 21.16 -1.05 7.97
C SER A 81 20.03 -1.86 7.31
N LEU A 82 18.86 -1.89 7.94
CA LEU A 82 17.67 -2.57 7.39
C LEU A 82 17.16 -1.86 6.13
N GLY A 83 17.10 -0.53 6.15
CA GLY A 83 16.67 0.27 5.01
C GLY A 83 17.58 0.06 3.80
N SER A 84 18.90 0.10 4.01
CA SER A 84 19.89 -0.13 2.96
C SER A 84 19.84 -1.55 2.40
N PHE A 85 19.59 -2.55 3.24
CA PHE A 85 19.39 -3.93 2.79
C PHE A 85 18.17 -4.10 1.87
N ILE A 86 17.08 -3.38 2.17
CA ILE A 86 15.83 -3.46 1.40
C ILE A 86 15.83 -2.49 0.21
N GLN A 87 16.66 -1.43 0.26
CA GLN A 87 16.76 -0.38 -0.76
C GLN A 87 16.86 -0.90 -2.21
N PRO A 88 17.62 -1.97 -2.53
CA PRO A 88 17.70 -2.49 -3.90
C PRO A 88 16.36 -2.92 -4.48
N LEU A 89 15.42 -3.33 -3.64
CA LEU A 89 14.06 -3.72 -4.07
C LEU A 89 13.30 -2.55 -4.70
N PHE A 90 13.61 -1.32 -4.33
CA PHE A 90 12.97 -0.10 -4.84
C PHE A 90 13.68 0.52 -6.06
N THR A 91 14.72 -0.16 -6.57
CA THR A 91 15.44 0.26 -7.79
C THR A 91 14.52 0.44 -9.01
N PRO A 92 13.56 -0.47 -9.31
CA PRO A 92 12.63 -0.28 -10.41
C PRO A 92 11.68 0.91 -10.27
N LEU A 93 11.51 1.43 -9.05
CA LEU A 93 10.69 2.60 -8.77
C LEU A 93 11.48 3.92 -8.83
N GLY A 94 12.81 3.85 -9.03
CA GLY A 94 13.67 5.03 -9.18
C GLY A 94 14.22 5.62 -7.89
N PHE A 95 13.83 5.10 -6.73
CA PHE A 95 14.35 5.54 -5.42
C PHE A 95 15.05 4.43 -4.62
N GLY A 96 15.53 3.40 -5.31
CA GLY A 96 16.38 2.36 -4.75
C GLY A 96 17.87 2.75 -4.78
N VAL A 97 18.69 1.93 -5.42
CA VAL A 97 20.15 2.14 -5.52
C VAL A 97 20.52 3.48 -6.18
N GLN A 98 19.67 4.00 -7.08
CA GLN A 98 19.85 5.30 -7.73
C GLN A 98 19.85 6.49 -6.73
N ALA A 99 19.18 6.32 -5.59
CA ALA A 99 19.07 7.31 -4.53
C ALA A 99 20.35 7.43 -3.66
N GLY A 100 21.39 6.66 -3.97
CA GLY A 100 22.70 6.74 -3.30
C GLY A 100 22.66 6.39 -1.82
N GLU A 101 23.56 7.00 -1.04
CA GLU A 101 23.79 6.68 0.36
C GLU A 101 22.57 6.95 1.25
N HIS A 102 21.82 8.01 1.00
CA HIS A 102 20.64 8.40 1.79
C HIS A 102 19.31 7.81 1.27
N GLY A 103 19.33 7.01 0.21
CA GLY A 103 18.12 6.38 -0.37
C GLY A 103 17.37 5.43 0.57
N TRP A 104 18.04 4.96 1.62
CA TRP A 104 17.42 4.17 2.67
C TRP A 104 16.29 4.92 3.38
N THR A 105 16.35 6.25 3.47
CA THR A 105 15.31 7.08 4.12
C THR A 105 13.96 6.94 3.42
N LEU A 106 13.93 7.00 2.11
CA LEU A 106 12.70 6.82 1.33
C LEU A 106 12.19 5.37 1.38
N THR A 107 13.11 4.41 1.43
CA THR A 107 12.77 2.99 1.63
C THR A 107 12.06 2.78 2.96
N VAL A 108 12.60 3.33 4.05
CA VAL A 108 12.00 3.26 5.39
C VAL A 108 10.66 4.00 5.44
N ALA A 109 10.58 5.20 4.86
CA ALA A 109 9.32 5.94 4.77
C ALA A 109 8.23 5.15 4.02
N SER A 110 8.60 4.43 2.93
CA SER A 110 7.68 3.56 2.19
C SER A 110 7.22 2.36 3.02
N ILE A 111 8.10 1.74 3.79
CA ILE A 111 7.76 0.64 4.70
C ILE A 111 6.81 1.13 5.81
N GLN A 112 7.09 2.30 6.37
CA GLN A 112 6.21 2.92 7.35
C GLN A 112 4.84 3.25 6.75
N GLY A 113 4.77 3.62 5.47
CA GLY A 113 3.52 3.82 4.75
C GLY A 113 2.63 2.57 4.67
N ILE A 114 3.21 1.37 4.74
CA ILE A 114 2.44 0.11 4.85
C ILE A 114 1.79 -0.01 6.24
N VAL A 115 2.42 0.53 7.27
CA VAL A 115 1.86 0.53 8.64
C VAL A 115 0.77 1.58 8.77
N ALA A 116 1.09 2.82 8.40
CA ALA A 116 0.19 3.97 8.47
C ALA A 116 0.59 4.98 7.38
N LYS A 117 -0.24 5.14 6.36
CA LYS A 117 0.06 5.99 5.19
C LYS A 117 0.28 7.46 5.55
N GLU A 118 -0.45 7.93 6.53
CA GLU A 118 -0.33 9.28 7.08
C GLU A 118 1.03 9.54 7.74
N ASN A 119 1.73 8.49 8.15
CA ASN A 119 3.03 8.61 8.80
C ASN A 119 4.22 8.69 7.81
N VAL A 120 3.99 8.52 6.51
CA VAL A 120 5.09 8.59 5.51
C VAL A 120 5.80 9.94 5.57
N THR A 121 5.04 11.03 5.59
CA THR A 121 5.58 12.40 5.68
C THR A 121 6.26 12.66 7.03
N ALA A 122 5.63 12.28 8.13
CA ALA A 122 6.20 12.43 9.47
C ALA A 122 7.49 11.61 9.64
N THR A 123 7.54 10.39 9.09
CA THR A 123 8.76 9.58 9.08
C THR A 123 9.83 10.21 8.21
N ALA A 124 9.47 10.72 7.03
CA ALA A 124 10.41 11.42 6.17
C ALA A 124 10.98 12.68 6.85
N GLU A 125 10.16 13.46 7.55
CA GLU A 125 10.62 14.63 8.32
C GLU A 125 11.58 14.22 9.47
N THR A 126 11.26 13.13 10.19
CA THR A 126 12.16 12.60 11.24
C THR A 126 13.49 12.13 10.64
N LEU A 127 13.45 11.45 9.50
CA LEU A 127 14.66 10.97 8.82
C LEU A 127 15.45 12.12 8.19
N ALA A 128 14.78 13.18 7.74
CA ALA A 128 15.39 14.40 7.25
C ALA A 128 16.23 15.08 8.34
N SER A 129 15.71 15.17 9.56
CA SER A 129 16.46 15.73 10.69
C SER A 129 17.69 14.90 11.08
N ILE A 130 17.67 13.59 10.84
CA ILE A 130 18.82 12.70 11.08
C ILE A 130 19.95 12.94 10.07
N ILE A 131 19.62 13.27 8.82
CA ILE A 131 20.61 13.56 7.77
C ILE A 131 20.87 15.07 7.58
N ASP A 132 20.44 15.88 8.54
CA ASP A 132 20.63 17.35 8.59
C ASP A 132 20.10 18.08 7.34
N VAL A 133 18.87 17.74 6.94
CA VAL A 133 18.16 18.41 5.83
C VAL A 133 16.75 18.80 6.24
N ASP A 134 16.17 19.79 5.54
CA ASP A 134 14.83 20.32 5.81
C ASP A 134 13.72 19.50 5.16
N GLY A 135 13.10 18.62 5.93
CA GLY A 135 11.89 17.90 5.53
C GLY A 135 12.03 17.00 4.29
N PHE A 136 10.90 16.59 3.72
CA PHE A 136 10.88 15.70 2.56
C PHE A 136 11.56 16.32 1.33
N THR A 137 11.42 17.61 1.10
CA THR A 137 12.05 18.32 -0.01
C THR A 137 13.57 18.32 0.10
N GLY A 138 14.10 18.52 1.31
CA GLY A 138 15.52 18.42 1.57
C GLY A 138 16.09 17.02 1.31
N ILE A 139 15.36 15.96 1.67
CA ILE A 139 15.74 14.58 1.33
C ILE A 139 15.81 14.40 -0.20
N VAL A 140 14.80 14.88 -0.93
CA VAL A 140 14.74 14.76 -2.39
C VAL A 140 15.91 15.47 -3.06
N GLU A 141 16.28 16.66 -2.58
CA GLU A 141 17.41 17.43 -3.06
C GLU A 141 18.75 16.79 -2.70
N ALA A 142 18.93 16.38 -1.44
CA ALA A 142 20.15 15.73 -0.97
C ALA A 142 20.47 14.41 -1.70
N ILE A 143 19.43 13.66 -2.06
CA ILE A 143 19.54 12.42 -2.82
C ILE A 143 19.69 12.69 -4.34
N GLY A 144 19.36 13.90 -4.81
CA GLY A 144 19.32 14.21 -6.25
C GLY A 144 18.25 13.43 -6.99
N LEU A 145 17.11 13.19 -6.35
CA LEU A 145 16.04 12.36 -6.89
C LEU A 145 15.38 13.01 -8.10
N SER A 146 15.17 12.24 -9.16
CA SER A 146 14.47 12.74 -10.33
C SER A 146 12.97 12.96 -10.04
N ASN A 147 12.34 13.93 -10.69
CA ASN A 147 10.90 14.16 -10.58
C ASN A 147 10.09 12.89 -10.90
N ALA A 148 10.56 12.05 -11.81
CA ALA A 148 9.98 10.76 -12.14
C ALA A 148 9.94 9.82 -10.93
N ALA A 149 11.02 9.77 -10.14
CA ALA A 149 11.11 8.95 -8.95
C ALA A 149 10.24 9.47 -7.81
N VAL A 150 10.11 10.80 -7.65
CA VAL A 150 9.19 11.41 -6.65
C VAL A 150 7.74 11.06 -6.96
N VAL A 151 7.33 11.15 -8.23
CA VAL A 151 5.98 10.75 -8.64
C VAL A 151 5.76 9.26 -8.45
N ALA A 152 6.73 8.41 -8.81
CA ALA A 152 6.66 6.97 -8.59
C ALA A 152 6.57 6.60 -7.11
N PHE A 153 7.34 7.25 -6.24
CA PHE A 153 7.26 7.11 -4.78
C PHE A 153 5.85 7.44 -4.27
N SER A 154 5.28 8.56 -4.74
CA SER A 154 3.94 8.98 -4.36
C SER A 154 2.88 7.98 -4.82
N VAL A 155 2.95 7.51 -6.07
CA VAL A 155 2.02 6.51 -6.63
C VAL A 155 2.13 5.18 -5.90
N PHE A 156 3.36 4.72 -5.63
CA PHE A 156 3.58 3.49 -4.86
C PHE A 156 2.94 3.59 -3.47
N ASN A 157 3.25 4.64 -2.70
CA ASN A 157 2.72 4.82 -1.35
C ASN A 157 1.19 5.02 -1.33
N LEU A 158 0.63 5.68 -2.33
CA LEU A 158 -0.82 5.87 -2.45
C LEU A 158 -1.56 4.56 -2.72
N LEU A 159 -1.02 3.71 -3.61
CA LEU A 159 -1.66 2.48 -4.06
C LEU A 159 -1.29 1.24 -3.23
N THR A 160 -0.21 1.31 -2.42
CA THR A 160 0.24 0.17 -1.62
C THR A 160 -0.84 -0.29 -0.64
N ILE A 161 -0.60 -1.42 -0.02
CA ILE A 161 -1.51 -2.07 0.92
C ILE A 161 -2.10 -1.04 1.89
N PRO A 162 -3.42 -1.05 2.14
CA PRO A 162 -4.01 -0.21 3.18
C PRO A 162 -3.44 -0.60 4.55
N CYS A 163 -3.54 0.27 5.53
CA CYS A 163 -2.95 0.12 6.86
C CYS A 163 -3.20 -1.27 7.49
N PHE A 164 -2.35 -1.67 8.41
CA PHE A 164 -2.49 -2.96 9.12
C PHE A 164 -3.88 -3.15 9.76
N ALA A 165 -4.55 -2.08 10.20
CA ALA A 165 -5.90 -2.15 10.71
C ALA A 165 -6.89 -2.66 9.65
N ALA A 166 -6.78 -2.18 8.41
CA ALA A 166 -7.61 -2.63 7.30
C ALA A 166 -7.31 -4.08 6.90
N ILE A 167 -6.01 -4.49 6.90
CA ILE A 167 -5.61 -5.88 6.66
C ILE A 167 -6.20 -6.81 7.72
N ALA A 168 -6.14 -6.41 8.99
CA ALA A 168 -6.69 -7.20 10.08
C ALA A 168 -8.22 -7.32 10.02
N THR A 169 -8.91 -6.27 9.54
CA THR A 169 -10.36 -6.28 9.32
C THR A 169 -10.70 -7.20 8.14
N ALA A 170 -9.98 -7.08 7.02
CA ALA A 170 -10.16 -7.94 5.86
C ALA A 170 -9.97 -9.44 6.19
N LYS A 171 -9.07 -9.76 7.14
CA LYS A 171 -8.90 -11.14 7.63
C LYS A 171 -10.15 -11.67 8.32
N GLY A 172 -10.91 -10.81 9.01
CA GLY A 172 -12.17 -11.20 9.66
C GLY A 172 -13.31 -11.41 8.67
N GLU A 173 -13.35 -10.64 7.61
CA GLU A 173 -14.40 -10.68 6.60
C GLU A 173 -14.17 -11.76 5.52
N LEU A 174 -12.90 -12.07 5.21
CA LEU A 174 -12.55 -13.08 4.22
C LEU A 174 -12.39 -14.46 4.86
N SER A 175 -13.39 -15.31 4.72
CA SER A 175 -13.43 -16.68 5.27
C SER A 175 -12.33 -17.56 4.69
N ASN A 176 -11.89 -17.33 3.46
CA ASN A 176 -10.92 -18.16 2.76
C ASN A 176 -9.50 -17.59 2.88
N ARG A 177 -8.61 -18.30 3.60
CA ARG A 177 -7.20 -17.94 3.78
C ARG A 177 -6.41 -17.78 2.47
N LYS A 178 -6.79 -18.54 1.41
CA LYS A 178 -6.14 -18.40 0.10
C LYS A 178 -6.51 -17.05 -0.54
N VAL A 179 -7.80 -16.71 -0.55
CA VAL A 179 -8.29 -15.42 -1.08
C VAL A 179 -7.65 -14.25 -0.33
N TYR A 180 -7.58 -14.31 0.99
CA TYR A 180 -6.93 -13.28 1.82
C TYR A 180 -5.46 -13.06 1.42
N ARG A 181 -4.65 -14.13 1.31
CA ARG A 181 -3.23 -14.02 0.91
C ARG A 181 -3.07 -13.48 -0.51
N TRP A 182 -3.90 -13.94 -1.45
CA TRP A 182 -3.90 -13.45 -2.82
C TRP A 182 -4.30 -11.98 -2.92
N THR A 183 -5.23 -11.52 -2.11
CA THR A 183 -5.63 -10.11 -2.06
C THR A 183 -4.48 -9.22 -1.61
N ILE A 184 -3.74 -9.60 -0.57
CA ILE A 184 -2.58 -8.85 -0.09
C ILE A 184 -1.47 -8.84 -1.15
N ALA A 185 -1.14 -10.00 -1.71
CA ALA A 185 -0.14 -10.11 -2.76
C ALA A 185 -0.51 -9.27 -4.00
N TYR A 186 -1.77 -9.30 -4.40
CA TYR A 186 -2.30 -8.49 -5.51
C TYR A 186 -2.13 -6.99 -5.25
N TRP A 187 -2.48 -6.50 -4.07
CA TRP A 187 -2.30 -5.08 -3.74
C TRP A 187 -0.84 -4.66 -3.80
N PHE A 188 0.06 -5.45 -3.22
CA PHE A 188 1.48 -5.13 -3.24
C PHE A 188 2.04 -5.16 -4.67
N LEU A 189 1.74 -6.20 -5.44
CA LEU A 189 2.20 -6.32 -6.83
C LEU A 189 1.64 -5.21 -7.72
N LEU A 190 0.36 -4.84 -7.51
CA LEU A 190 -0.27 -3.76 -8.26
C LEU A 190 0.39 -2.42 -7.98
N SER A 191 0.59 -2.07 -6.71
CA SER A 191 1.22 -0.80 -6.33
C SER A 191 2.67 -0.72 -6.81
N TYR A 192 3.41 -1.81 -6.67
CA TYR A 192 4.78 -1.92 -7.13
C TYR A 192 4.87 -1.81 -8.65
N GLY A 193 4.04 -2.56 -9.37
CA GLY A 193 4.00 -2.54 -10.83
C GLY A 193 3.60 -1.18 -11.39
N LEU A 194 2.57 -0.52 -10.81
CA LEU A 194 2.15 0.82 -11.23
C LEU A 194 3.19 1.89 -10.86
N GLY A 195 3.83 1.77 -9.70
CA GLY A 195 4.93 2.65 -9.32
C GLY A 195 6.11 2.55 -10.28
N ALA A 196 6.56 1.34 -10.61
CA ALA A 196 7.63 1.12 -11.57
C ALA A 196 7.26 1.59 -12.99
N LEU A 197 6.02 1.31 -13.43
CA LEU A 197 5.51 1.81 -14.70
C LEU A 197 5.51 3.34 -14.75
N THR A 198 5.10 4.00 -13.67
CA THR A 198 5.10 5.45 -13.55
C THR A 198 6.53 5.99 -13.65
N TYR A 199 7.47 5.40 -12.92
CA TYR A 199 8.88 5.79 -13.00
C TYR A 199 9.42 5.73 -14.44
N VAL A 200 9.25 4.58 -15.10
CA VAL A 200 9.72 4.38 -16.48
C VAL A 200 9.04 5.34 -17.44
N SER A 201 7.74 5.59 -17.28
CA SER A 201 6.96 6.49 -18.15
C SER A 201 7.40 7.95 -18.03
N PHE A 202 7.74 8.40 -16.83
CA PHE A 202 8.19 9.78 -16.59
C PHE A 202 9.70 9.97 -16.82
N ALA A 203 10.52 8.92 -16.58
CA ALA A 203 11.95 8.98 -16.81
C ALA A 203 12.30 9.00 -18.31
N TYR A 204 11.51 8.28 -19.10
CA TYR A 204 11.72 8.16 -20.55
C TYR A 204 10.44 8.53 -21.28
N VAL A 205 10.33 9.77 -21.78
CA VAL A 205 9.11 10.25 -22.48
C VAL A 205 8.72 9.36 -23.67
N TRP A 206 9.69 8.72 -24.33
CA TRP A 206 9.44 7.76 -25.41
C TRP A 206 8.71 6.49 -24.97
N THR A 207 8.80 6.12 -23.70
CA THR A 207 8.11 4.93 -23.17
C THR A 207 6.61 5.17 -23.02
N LEU A 208 6.14 6.41 -22.93
CA LEU A 208 4.71 6.73 -22.96
C LEU A 208 4.04 6.23 -24.25
N ALA A 209 4.75 6.30 -25.38
CA ALA A 209 4.26 5.79 -26.65
C ALA A 209 4.09 4.25 -26.65
N ILE A 210 4.79 3.54 -25.77
CA ILE A 210 4.70 2.08 -25.63
C ILE A 210 3.77 1.69 -24.51
N THR A 211 3.81 2.39 -23.38
CA THR A 211 3.02 2.05 -22.18
C THR A 211 1.53 2.28 -22.37
N ILE A 212 1.13 3.35 -23.08
CA ILE A 212 -0.28 3.63 -23.36
C ILE A 212 -0.92 2.50 -24.20
N PRO A 213 -0.36 2.06 -25.34
CA PRO A 213 -0.94 0.96 -26.11
C PRO A 213 -0.87 -0.38 -25.37
N VAL A 214 0.14 -0.65 -24.53
CA VAL A 214 0.21 -1.87 -23.71
C VAL A 214 -0.91 -1.90 -22.68
N ILE A 215 -1.16 -0.79 -21.98
CA ILE A 215 -2.27 -0.69 -21.03
C ILE A 215 -3.62 -0.84 -21.76
N ALA A 216 -3.78 -0.17 -22.91
CA ALA A 216 -4.98 -0.28 -23.72
C ALA A 216 -5.21 -1.73 -24.20
N LEU A 217 -4.15 -2.42 -24.62
CA LEU A 217 -4.20 -3.83 -25.01
C LEU A 217 -4.60 -4.73 -23.84
N LEU A 218 -4.03 -4.53 -22.65
CA LEU A 218 -4.40 -5.29 -21.46
C LEU A 218 -5.86 -5.08 -21.06
N ILE A 219 -6.35 -3.85 -21.12
CA ILE A 219 -7.77 -3.53 -20.87
C ILE A 219 -8.65 -4.19 -21.93
N ALA A 220 -8.27 -4.12 -23.20
CA ALA A 220 -9.01 -4.75 -24.29
C ALA A 220 -9.08 -6.27 -24.13
N LEU A 221 -7.94 -6.92 -23.78
CA LEU A 221 -7.89 -8.36 -23.51
C LEU A 221 -8.78 -8.75 -22.32
N LEU A 222 -8.80 -7.96 -21.24
CA LEU A 222 -9.68 -8.20 -20.10
C LEU A 222 -11.16 -8.08 -20.49
N ILE A 223 -11.52 -7.10 -21.32
CA ILE A 223 -12.89 -6.92 -21.81
C ILE A 223 -13.28 -8.08 -22.73
N ILE A 224 -12.40 -8.51 -23.63
CA ILE A 224 -12.65 -9.63 -24.56
C ILE A 224 -12.80 -10.93 -23.76
N TYR A 225 -11.91 -11.17 -22.79
CA TYR A 225 -11.98 -12.33 -21.91
C TYR A 225 -13.32 -12.39 -21.14
N ASP A 226 -13.75 -11.24 -20.59
CA ASP A 226 -15.03 -11.14 -19.88
C ASP A 226 -16.23 -11.40 -20.80
N ARG A 227 -16.22 -10.88 -22.03
CA ARG A 227 -17.25 -11.12 -23.03
C ARG A 227 -17.29 -12.60 -23.46
N HIS A 228 -16.13 -13.21 -23.66
CA HIS A 228 -16.07 -14.62 -24.07
C HIS A 228 -16.60 -15.56 -22.98
N LYS A 229 -16.26 -15.27 -21.73
CA LYS A 229 -16.73 -16.04 -20.58
C LYS A 229 -18.23 -15.88 -20.36
N LYS A 230 -18.76 -14.66 -20.54
CA LYS A 230 -20.19 -14.39 -20.42
C LYS A 230 -21.00 -15.11 -21.51
N LYS A 231 -20.44 -15.23 -22.71
CA LYS A 231 -21.06 -15.97 -23.82
C LYS A 231 -21.10 -17.48 -23.53
N GLN A 232 -20.06 -18.05 -22.95
CA GLN A 232 -20.07 -19.47 -22.55
C GLN A 232 -21.10 -19.79 -21.46
N GLU A 233 -21.26 -18.87 -20.48
CA GLU A 233 -22.25 -19.05 -19.41
C GLU A 233 -23.70 -19.01 -19.94
N LEU A 234 -23.99 -18.11 -20.86
CA LEU A 234 -25.31 -18.04 -21.51
C LEU A 234 -25.63 -19.28 -22.37
N LEU A 235 -24.62 -19.95 -22.91
CA LEU A 235 -24.79 -21.18 -23.65
C LEU A 235 -25.09 -22.39 -22.74
N LEU A 236 -24.50 -22.40 -21.52
CA LEU A 236 -24.73 -23.45 -20.52
C LEU A 236 -26.06 -23.28 -19.75
N GLU A 237 -26.63 -22.09 -19.75
CA GLU A 237 -27.93 -21.81 -19.11
C GLU A 237 -29.12 -22.12 -20.03
N ASN A 238 -28.87 -22.30 -21.34
CA ASN A 238 -29.86 -22.65 -22.35
C ASN A 238 -29.89 -24.16 -22.75
N GLU A 239 -29.02 -24.99 -22.12
CA GLU A 239 -29.09 -26.47 -22.17
C GLU A 239 -29.73 -27.03 -20.89
#